data_d690a0bfc87bb7707013631f4da39b4b
#
_entry.id   d690a0bfc87bb7707013631f4da39b4b
#
_cell.length_a   1.000
_cell.length_b   1.000
_cell.length_c   1.000
_cell.angle_alpha   90.00
_cell.angle_beta   90.00
_cell.angle_gamma   90.00
#
_symmetry.space_group_name_H-M   'P 1'
#
loop_
_entity.id
_entity.type
_entity.pdbx_description
1 polymer ?
#
loop_
_entity_poly.entity_id
_entity_poly.type
_entity_poly.pdbx_seq_one_letter_code
_entity_poly.pdbx_strand_id
1 'polypeptide(L)'
;DSLSMAAIAPSPDGEDELVKAPGALVISAYVPCPDITKTVTPDLKLPGNGRLLYIDLGNGNTRLGGSALAQVFNQLGAQCPDLEDSGTLARAFDTVQHFLADGLISAGHDRSDGGLVTTLLEMAFAGNCGIEVSLPADVDPVDFLFCEELGLVIEVSDAIAEEVQFAFHKAEIPCVMIGSSIAEPKVRIHQGDNEVLDADMRDLRDVWEATSFHIDRLQANPEYVSQEETGLRLRGAPPFQLTYAANPTAPAILAAADKVPVAIIREEGSNGDREMASAFYAAGFEPWDVAMSDLLQERVKLEKFRGVVFVGGFSYADVLDSAKGWAGVIRFHSRVYQQFQSFYERRDTFSLGVCNGCQLHALLGWVPWAGIADEIQPRFIRNASGRFESRFVSVRIDESPAIMLRGMEGSTLGIWLQHGEGRAFFPDLEILERVEADHLAPIRFVDDDNQVTNRYPFNPNGSANGIAALCSPDGRHLALMPHPERTFLPWQWGWMPGDWKLEASPWLQMFQNAREWCEENS
;
A
#
# COMPACT_ATOMS: atom_id res chain seq x y z
N ASP A 1 -25.09 15.15 -4.21
CA ASP A 1 -25.75 14.27 -3.37
C ASP A 1 -26.69 14.96 -2.37
N SER A 2 -26.28 15.25 -1.15
CA SER A 2 -27.12 16.00 -0.23
C SER A 2 -26.83 17.50 -0.32
N LEU A 3 -27.89 18.30 -0.55
CA LEU A 3 -27.80 19.77 -0.55
C LEU A 3 -28.16 20.37 0.82
N SER A 4 -28.08 19.59 1.88
CA SER A 4 -28.39 20.05 3.24
C SER A 4 -27.27 20.96 3.74
N MET A 5 -27.55 22.26 3.78
CA MET A 5 -26.63 23.32 4.19
C MET A 5 -26.76 23.70 5.66
N ALA A 6 -27.57 22.97 6.41
CA ALA A 6 -27.78 23.20 7.83
C ALA A 6 -28.13 21.89 8.54
N ALA A 7 -27.66 21.74 9.75
CA ALA A 7 -28.02 20.67 10.67
C ALA A 7 -28.44 21.25 12.00
N ILE A 8 -29.35 20.56 12.68
CA ILE A 8 -29.71 20.89 14.08
C ILE A 8 -28.90 19.92 14.96
N ALA A 9 -28.11 20.45 15.87
CA ALA A 9 -27.33 19.68 16.81
C ALA A 9 -27.63 20.13 18.26
N PRO A 10 -27.70 19.22 19.24
CA PRO A 10 -27.85 19.63 20.64
C PRO A 10 -26.58 20.35 21.10
N SER A 11 -26.74 21.55 21.68
CA SER A 11 -25.66 22.28 22.31
C SER A 11 -25.31 21.66 23.67
N PRO A 12 -24.13 21.94 24.24
CA PRO A 12 -23.79 21.51 25.59
C PRO A 12 -24.80 21.93 26.67
N ASP A 13 -25.56 23.00 26.44
CA ASP A 13 -26.59 23.52 27.32
C ASP A 13 -27.95 22.82 27.14
N GLY A 14 -28.06 21.88 26.20
CA GLY A 14 -29.25 21.06 25.94
C GLY A 14 -30.31 21.75 25.06
N GLU A 15 -30.02 22.90 24.49
CA GLU A 15 -30.85 23.56 23.48
C GLU A 15 -30.43 23.14 22.06
N ASP A 16 -31.37 23.17 21.12
CA ASP A 16 -31.07 22.89 19.71
C ASP A 16 -30.35 24.07 19.05
N GLU A 17 -29.17 23.83 18.50
CA GLU A 17 -28.39 24.82 17.75
C GLU A 17 -28.45 24.55 16.27
N LEU A 18 -28.72 25.57 15.47
CA LEU A 18 -28.69 25.50 14.03
C LEU A 18 -27.26 25.75 13.52
N VAL A 19 -26.58 24.66 13.12
CA VAL A 19 -25.26 24.73 12.48
C VAL A 19 -25.44 24.90 10.98
N LYS A 20 -24.96 26.02 10.44
CA LYS A 20 -24.97 26.31 9.00
C LYS A 20 -23.60 26.05 8.41
N ALA A 21 -23.56 25.37 7.26
CA ALA A 21 -22.37 25.19 6.46
C ALA A 21 -22.38 26.10 5.24
N PRO A 22 -21.21 26.54 4.73
CA PRO A 22 -21.13 27.20 3.44
C PRO A 22 -21.58 26.25 2.32
N GLY A 23 -22.06 26.82 1.20
CA GLY A 23 -22.41 26.04 0.02
C GLY A 23 -21.20 25.30 -0.54
N ALA A 24 -21.29 23.99 -0.63
CA ALA A 24 -20.26 23.15 -1.21
C ALA A 24 -20.88 22.16 -2.20
N LEU A 25 -20.17 21.90 -3.30
CA LEU A 25 -20.52 20.88 -4.28
C LEU A 25 -19.32 19.95 -4.47
N VAL A 26 -19.51 18.67 -4.15
CA VAL A 26 -18.51 17.64 -4.41
C VAL A 26 -18.91 16.85 -5.65
N ILE A 27 -18.04 16.83 -6.64
CA ILE A 27 -18.24 16.09 -7.88
C ILE A 27 -17.25 14.94 -7.93
N SER A 28 -17.77 13.71 -8.08
CA SER A 28 -16.95 12.51 -8.28
C SER A 28 -17.15 12.00 -9.71
N ALA A 29 -16.03 11.79 -10.42
CA ALA A 29 -16.02 11.23 -11.76
C ALA A 29 -15.31 9.87 -11.77
N TYR A 30 -15.89 8.88 -12.43
CA TYR A 30 -15.38 7.51 -12.51
C TYR A 30 -15.18 7.11 -13.96
N VAL A 31 -13.98 6.67 -14.30
CA VAL A 31 -13.62 6.22 -15.65
C VAL A 31 -12.79 4.94 -15.55
N PRO A 32 -13.05 3.91 -16.39
CA PRO A 32 -12.16 2.75 -16.48
C PRO A 32 -10.78 3.17 -16.99
N CYS A 33 -9.73 2.75 -16.29
CA CYS A 33 -8.36 2.93 -16.74
C CYS A 33 -7.96 1.70 -17.58
N PRO A 34 -7.68 1.83 -18.87
CA PRO A 34 -7.36 0.70 -19.75
C PRO A 34 -5.98 0.09 -19.46
N ASP A 35 -5.05 0.88 -18.95
CA ASP A 35 -3.68 0.43 -18.61
C ASP A 35 -3.17 1.16 -17.37
N ILE A 36 -3.29 0.52 -16.20
CA ILE A 36 -2.86 1.08 -14.92
C ILE A 36 -1.33 1.24 -14.80
N THR A 37 -0.54 0.65 -15.71
CA THR A 37 0.91 0.83 -15.73
C THR A 37 1.33 2.18 -16.33
N LYS A 38 0.38 2.91 -16.93
CA LYS A 38 0.55 4.24 -17.52
C LYS A 38 0.08 5.36 -16.58
N THR A 39 0.16 5.12 -15.28
CA THR A 39 -0.13 6.13 -14.26
C THR A 39 1.11 6.87 -13.82
N VAL A 40 0.92 8.05 -13.24
CA VAL A 40 1.99 8.85 -12.63
C VAL A 40 1.64 9.18 -11.18
N THR A 41 2.65 9.29 -10.35
CA THR A 41 2.57 9.60 -8.92
C THR A 41 3.33 10.91 -8.65
N PRO A 42 3.10 11.61 -7.53
CA PRO A 42 3.72 12.91 -7.26
C PRO A 42 5.22 12.81 -6.91
N ASP A 43 5.73 11.64 -6.51
CA ASP A 43 7.12 11.49 -6.09
C ASP A 43 8.12 11.81 -7.21
N LEU A 44 8.98 12.78 -6.99
CA LEU A 44 10.06 13.15 -7.91
C LEU A 44 11.03 11.98 -8.06
N LYS A 45 11.26 11.54 -9.30
CA LYS A 45 12.03 10.32 -9.62
C LYS A 45 13.38 10.57 -10.26
N LEU A 46 13.66 11.82 -10.70
CA LEU A 46 14.84 12.15 -11.48
C LEU A 46 15.72 13.22 -10.81
N PRO A 47 16.03 13.13 -9.49
CA PRO A 47 16.81 14.16 -8.81
C PRO A 47 18.18 14.35 -9.47
N GLY A 48 18.47 15.59 -9.87
CA GLY A 48 19.68 15.98 -10.62
C GLY A 48 19.54 15.90 -12.16
N ASN A 49 18.52 15.21 -12.68
CA ASN A 49 18.24 15.06 -14.12
C ASN A 49 16.79 15.42 -14.49
N GLY A 50 15.97 15.79 -13.52
CA GLY A 50 14.57 16.15 -13.71
C GLY A 50 14.37 17.65 -13.87
N ARG A 51 13.46 18.02 -14.78
CA ARG A 51 12.96 19.39 -14.95
C ARG A 51 11.51 19.46 -14.52
N LEU A 52 11.18 20.56 -13.82
CA LEU A 52 9.82 20.86 -13.37
C LEU A 52 9.17 21.82 -14.35
N LEU A 53 8.10 21.36 -14.98
CA LEU A 53 7.27 22.17 -15.87
C LEU A 53 5.96 22.49 -15.16
N TYR A 54 5.64 23.78 -15.08
CA TYR A 54 4.37 24.27 -14.59
C TYR A 54 3.42 24.55 -15.76
N ILE A 55 2.27 23.89 -15.77
CA ILE A 55 1.20 24.05 -16.76
C ILE A 55 0.15 24.92 -16.12
N ASP A 56 0.04 26.16 -16.60
CA ASP A 56 -0.90 27.14 -16.08
C ASP A 56 -2.27 27.03 -16.78
N LEU A 57 -3.29 26.69 -16.03
CA LEU A 57 -4.68 26.64 -16.49
C LEU A 57 -5.50 27.82 -15.94
N GLY A 58 -4.90 28.65 -15.09
CA GLY A 58 -5.47 29.88 -14.54
C GLY A 58 -5.32 31.10 -15.47
N ASN A 59 -4.72 30.91 -16.67
CA ASN A 59 -4.52 31.98 -17.66
C ASN A 59 -3.74 33.20 -17.12
N GLY A 60 -2.70 32.94 -16.30
CA GLY A 60 -1.87 33.97 -15.69
C GLY A 60 -2.49 34.70 -14.49
N ASN A 61 -3.69 34.30 -14.07
CA ASN A 61 -4.30 34.84 -12.85
C ASN A 61 -3.61 34.29 -11.59
N THR A 62 -3.65 35.09 -10.52
CA THR A 62 -3.09 34.72 -9.20
C THR A 62 -4.04 35.12 -8.09
N ARG A 63 -5.33 34.72 -8.24
CA ARG A 63 -6.40 35.08 -7.30
C ARG A 63 -6.27 34.27 -6.01
N LEU A 64 -6.32 34.95 -4.86
CA LEU A 64 -6.17 34.38 -3.51
C LEU A 64 -7.49 34.17 -2.78
N GLY A 65 -8.65 34.49 -3.39
CA GLY A 65 -9.93 34.34 -2.75
C GLY A 65 -10.28 32.87 -2.47
N GLY A 66 -10.71 32.59 -1.24
CA GLY A 66 -11.03 31.23 -0.79
C GLY A 66 -9.83 30.34 -0.49
N SER A 67 -8.59 30.79 -0.78
CA SER A 67 -7.38 29.99 -0.59
C SER A 67 -7.10 29.62 0.87
N ALA A 68 -6.33 28.57 1.11
CA ALA A 68 -5.82 28.18 2.42
C ALA A 68 -5.06 29.34 3.08
N LEU A 69 -4.28 30.12 2.31
CA LEU A 69 -3.60 31.32 2.81
C LEU A 69 -4.60 32.34 3.36
N ALA A 70 -5.67 32.65 2.62
CA ALA A 70 -6.69 33.58 3.07
C ALA A 70 -7.35 33.10 4.38
N GLN A 71 -7.66 31.80 4.48
CA GLN A 71 -8.24 31.19 5.67
C GLN A 71 -7.33 31.28 6.90
N VAL A 72 -6.01 31.04 6.74
CA VAL A 72 -5.03 31.19 7.83
C VAL A 72 -5.04 32.60 8.41
N PHE A 73 -5.25 33.62 7.57
CA PHE A 73 -5.37 35.02 7.99
C PHE A 73 -6.80 35.46 8.35
N ASN A 74 -7.75 34.53 8.48
CA ASN A 74 -9.18 34.79 8.74
C ASN A 74 -9.81 35.75 7.71
N GLN A 75 -9.45 35.57 6.44
CA GLN A 75 -9.94 36.38 5.32
C GLN A 75 -10.58 35.46 4.27
N LEU A 76 -11.45 36.01 3.42
CA LEU A 76 -12.04 35.31 2.29
C LEU A 76 -11.37 35.69 0.97
N GLY A 77 -10.77 36.88 0.89
CA GLY A 77 -10.29 37.45 -0.37
C GLY A 77 -11.41 38.00 -1.26
N ALA A 78 -11.05 38.73 -2.30
CA ALA A 78 -12.03 39.42 -3.16
C ALA A 78 -12.38 38.62 -4.43
N GLN A 79 -11.46 37.83 -4.93
CA GLN A 79 -11.60 37.07 -6.19
C GLN A 79 -11.13 35.63 -5.98
N CYS A 80 -12.00 34.66 -6.33
CA CYS A 80 -11.67 33.25 -6.27
C CYS A 80 -11.16 32.75 -7.63
N PRO A 81 -10.33 31.69 -7.66
CA PRO A 81 -10.01 30.95 -8.86
C PRO A 81 -11.24 30.51 -9.62
N ASP A 82 -11.18 30.53 -10.96
CA ASP A 82 -12.24 30.03 -11.83
C ASP A 82 -11.63 29.54 -13.16
N LEU A 83 -12.31 28.63 -13.82
CA LEU A 83 -11.95 28.14 -15.15
C LEU A 83 -12.54 29.07 -16.23
N GLU A 84 -11.72 29.96 -16.79
CA GLU A 84 -12.17 30.93 -17.81
C GLU A 84 -12.30 30.32 -19.20
N ASP A 85 -11.48 29.32 -19.54
CA ASP A 85 -11.51 28.60 -20.82
C ASP A 85 -11.47 27.09 -20.64
N SER A 86 -12.62 26.44 -20.74
CA SER A 86 -12.72 24.99 -20.70
C SER A 86 -12.01 24.29 -21.87
N GLY A 87 -11.80 24.99 -22.99
CA GLY A 87 -11.04 24.47 -24.13
C GLY A 87 -9.58 24.28 -23.81
N THR A 88 -8.96 25.19 -23.03
CA THR A 88 -7.58 25.04 -22.56
C THR A 88 -7.45 23.82 -21.64
N LEU A 89 -8.39 23.61 -20.71
CA LEU A 89 -8.39 22.42 -19.85
C LEU A 89 -8.47 21.12 -20.67
N ALA A 90 -9.36 21.06 -21.67
CA ALA A 90 -9.51 19.87 -22.53
C ALA A 90 -8.21 19.57 -23.30
N ARG A 91 -7.60 20.60 -23.93
CA ARG A 91 -6.31 20.45 -24.64
C ARG A 91 -5.18 20.02 -23.71
N ALA A 92 -5.12 20.59 -22.49
CA ALA A 92 -4.12 20.20 -21.50
C ALA A 92 -4.28 18.76 -21.07
N PHE A 93 -5.52 18.32 -20.80
CA PHE A 93 -5.81 16.93 -20.47
C PHE A 93 -5.35 15.99 -21.59
N ASP A 94 -5.72 16.24 -22.85
CA ASP A 94 -5.35 15.41 -23.99
C ASP A 94 -3.83 15.34 -24.16
N THR A 95 -3.13 16.48 -23.99
CA THR A 95 -1.66 16.56 -24.10
C THR A 95 -0.97 15.76 -23.00
N VAL A 96 -1.44 15.89 -21.74
CA VAL A 96 -0.90 15.13 -20.60
C VAL A 96 -1.14 13.63 -20.80
N GLN A 97 -2.35 13.21 -21.23
CA GLN A 97 -2.67 11.81 -21.48
C GLN A 97 -1.75 11.21 -22.58
N HIS A 98 -1.44 11.99 -23.61
CA HIS A 98 -0.49 11.56 -24.65
C HIS A 98 0.91 11.29 -24.06
N PHE A 99 1.44 12.21 -23.28
CA PHE A 99 2.75 12.04 -22.65
C PHE A 99 2.78 10.93 -21.60
N LEU A 100 1.68 10.69 -20.88
CA LEU A 100 1.54 9.53 -19.98
C LEU A 100 1.58 8.22 -20.76
N ALA A 101 0.85 8.14 -21.87
CA ALA A 101 0.85 6.93 -22.72
C ALA A 101 2.23 6.61 -23.26
N ASP A 102 3.03 7.64 -23.58
CA ASP A 102 4.41 7.50 -24.08
C ASP A 102 5.45 7.31 -22.95
N GLY A 103 5.05 7.43 -21.67
CA GLY A 103 5.94 7.28 -20.52
C GLY A 103 6.97 8.40 -20.37
N LEU A 104 6.64 9.63 -20.83
CA LEU A 104 7.54 10.77 -20.82
C LEU A 104 7.45 11.63 -19.55
N ILE A 105 6.38 11.48 -18.76
CA ILE A 105 6.22 12.15 -17.47
C ILE A 105 6.66 11.18 -16.37
N SER A 106 7.63 11.58 -15.55
CA SER A 106 8.16 10.81 -14.42
C SER A 106 7.37 11.02 -13.12
N ALA A 107 6.92 12.26 -12.87
CA ALA A 107 6.09 12.63 -11.74
C ALA A 107 5.10 13.74 -12.13
N GLY A 108 3.98 13.83 -11.41
CA GLY A 108 3.00 14.88 -11.67
C GLY A 108 2.07 15.10 -10.49
N HIS A 109 1.66 16.36 -10.28
CA HIS A 109 0.77 16.79 -9.22
C HIS A 109 -0.07 17.97 -9.69
N ASP A 110 -1.32 18.03 -9.29
CA ASP A 110 -2.19 19.19 -9.51
C ASP A 110 -1.88 20.31 -8.50
N ARG A 111 -2.13 21.55 -8.93
CA ARG A 111 -2.17 22.69 -8.01
C ARG A 111 -3.56 22.74 -7.38
N SER A 112 -3.63 22.56 -6.08
CA SER A 112 -4.85 22.52 -5.28
C SER A 112 -4.70 23.37 -4.02
N ASP A 113 -5.24 22.93 -2.89
CA ASP A 113 -5.19 23.62 -1.61
C ASP A 113 -3.75 23.97 -1.21
N GLY A 114 -3.52 25.22 -0.82
CA GLY A 114 -2.22 25.75 -0.46
C GLY A 114 -1.38 26.26 -1.64
N GLY A 115 -1.84 26.06 -2.90
CA GLY A 115 -1.24 26.61 -4.10
C GLY A 115 0.01 25.87 -4.58
N LEU A 116 0.75 26.56 -5.46
CA LEU A 116 1.93 26.00 -6.12
C LEU A 116 3.04 25.59 -5.14
N VAL A 117 3.23 26.34 -4.06
CA VAL A 117 4.25 26.00 -3.05
C VAL A 117 3.95 24.65 -2.40
N THR A 118 2.70 24.37 -2.03
CA THR A 118 2.30 23.09 -1.45
C THR A 118 2.50 21.95 -2.45
N THR A 119 2.04 22.11 -3.69
CA THR A 119 2.28 21.14 -4.78
C THR A 119 3.76 20.77 -4.90
N LEU A 120 4.65 21.76 -4.96
CA LEU A 120 6.09 21.55 -5.09
C LEU A 120 6.70 20.85 -3.86
N LEU A 121 6.26 21.24 -2.67
CA LEU A 121 6.72 20.63 -1.41
C LEU A 121 6.27 19.18 -1.30
N GLU A 122 5.02 18.87 -1.60
CA GLU A 122 4.49 17.50 -1.57
C GLU A 122 5.19 16.59 -2.57
N MET A 123 5.51 17.08 -3.77
CA MET A 123 6.34 16.35 -4.73
C MET A 123 7.75 16.07 -4.20
N ALA A 124 8.38 17.05 -3.54
CA ALA A 124 9.70 16.89 -2.94
C ALA A 124 9.68 15.93 -1.73
N PHE A 125 8.64 16.00 -0.88
CA PHE A 125 8.46 15.11 0.27
C PHE A 125 8.26 13.67 -0.18
N ALA A 126 7.40 13.44 -1.17
CA ALA A 126 7.13 12.12 -1.73
C ALA A 126 8.38 11.51 -2.39
N GLY A 127 9.18 12.33 -3.11
CA GLY A 127 10.44 11.92 -3.73
C GLY A 127 11.62 11.80 -2.75
N ASN A 128 11.45 12.25 -1.49
CA ASN A 128 12.50 12.37 -0.48
C ASN A 128 13.77 13.05 -1.03
N CYS A 129 13.59 14.10 -1.83
CA CYS A 129 14.64 14.87 -2.49
C CYS A 129 14.37 16.37 -2.39
N GLY A 130 15.24 17.19 -2.93
CA GLY A 130 15.05 18.64 -2.95
C GLY A 130 14.59 19.17 -4.30
N ILE A 131 14.32 20.47 -4.33
CA ILE A 131 13.95 21.22 -5.53
C ILE A 131 14.68 22.57 -5.57
N GLU A 132 14.95 23.04 -6.78
CA GLU A 132 15.40 24.40 -7.05
C GLU A 132 14.47 25.05 -8.09
N VAL A 133 13.83 26.17 -7.70
CA VAL A 133 12.73 26.78 -8.45
C VAL A 133 13.04 28.27 -8.67
N SER A 134 12.81 28.76 -9.89
CA SER A 134 12.93 30.17 -10.26
C SER A 134 11.56 30.72 -10.63
N LEU A 135 11.11 31.74 -9.91
CA LEU A 135 9.84 32.41 -10.19
C LEU A 135 10.00 33.42 -11.33
N PRO A 136 8.95 33.68 -12.14
CA PRO A 136 8.94 34.77 -13.10
C PRO A 136 9.20 36.12 -12.44
N ALA A 137 9.89 37.01 -13.12
CA ALA A 137 10.32 38.31 -12.56
C ALA A 137 9.17 39.32 -12.35
N ASP A 138 8.08 39.12 -13.06
CA ASP A 138 6.92 40.02 -13.15
C ASP A 138 5.73 39.63 -12.28
N VAL A 139 5.88 38.61 -11.41
CA VAL A 139 4.84 38.15 -10.49
C VAL A 139 5.14 38.55 -9.05
N ASP A 140 4.10 38.73 -8.23
CA ASP A 140 4.29 38.77 -6.78
C ASP A 140 4.54 37.34 -6.28
N PRO A 141 5.62 37.06 -5.53
CA PRO A 141 5.94 35.72 -5.08
C PRO A 141 4.87 35.07 -4.21
N VAL A 142 4.19 35.85 -3.34
CA VAL A 142 3.14 35.34 -2.47
C VAL A 142 1.91 34.95 -3.29
N ASP A 143 1.47 35.84 -4.17
CA ASP A 143 0.31 35.59 -5.02
C ASP A 143 0.56 34.38 -5.93
N PHE A 144 1.74 34.28 -6.53
CA PHE A 144 2.07 33.18 -7.44
C PHE A 144 2.20 31.82 -6.74
N LEU A 145 2.81 31.78 -5.55
CA LEU A 145 3.05 30.56 -4.80
C LEU A 145 1.82 30.05 -4.07
N PHE A 146 0.93 30.94 -3.61
CA PHE A 146 -0.19 30.56 -2.76
C PHE A 146 -1.56 30.64 -3.43
N CYS A 147 -1.66 31.14 -4.67
CA CYS A 147 -2.95 31.06 -5.38
C CYS A 147 -3.29 29.61 -5.73
N GLU A 148 -4.58 29.31 -5.64
CA GLU A 148 -5.15 27.99 -5.92
C GLU A 148 -5.82 27.96 -7.31
N GLU A 149 -5.25 28.72 -8.27
CA GLU A 149 -5.67 28.65 -9.67
C GLU A 149 -5.42 27.26 -10.23
N LEU A 150 -6.22 26.80 -11.19
CA LEU A 150 -6.00 25.51 -11.83
C LEU A 150 -4.60 25.43 -12.46
N GLY A 151 -3.95 24.30 -12.30
CA GLY A 151 -2.62 24.06 -12.86
C GLY A 151 -2.08 22.70 -12.50
N LEU A 152 -1.01 22.31 -13.16
CA LEU A 152 -0.28 21.07 -12.93
C LEU A 152 1.22 21.35 -12.85
N VAL A 153 1.93 20.58 -12.04
CA VAL A 153 3.38 20.47 -12.08
C VAL A 153 3.74 19.06 -12.53
N ILE A 154 4.59 18.95 -13.55
CA ILE A 154 5.11 17.67 -14.01
C ILE A 154 6.63 17.68 -13.96
N GLU A 155 7.21 16.51 -13.64
CA GLU A 155 8.62 16.24 -13.80
C GLU A 155 8.85 15.46 -15.10
N VAL A 156 9.81 15.91 -15.91
CA VAL A 156 10.28 15.23 -17.10
C VAL A 156 11.81 15.19 -17.11
N SER A 157 12.40 14.26 -17.87
CA SER A 157 13.85 14.24 -18.05
C SER A 157 14.36 15.53 -18.69
N ASP A 158 15.50 16.05 -18.21
CA ASP A 158 16.19 17.21 -18.79
C ASP A 158 16.37 17.09 -20.31
N ALA A 159 16.64 15.88 -20.80
CA ALA A 159 16.89 15.62 -22.22
C ALA A 159 15.68 15.91 -23.14
N ILE A 160 14.46 15.90 -22.62
CA ILE A 160 13.22 16.09 -23.40
C ILE A 160 12.40 17.30 -22.95
N ALA A 161 12.84 18.03 -21.93
CA ALA A 161 12.05 19.07 -21.28
C ALA A 161 11.63 20.17 -22.25
N GLU A 162 12.53 20.62 -23.13
CA GLU A 162 12.23 21.63 -24.16
C GLU A 162 11.21 21.11 -25.19
N GLU A 163 11.30 19.86 -25.59
CA GLU A 163 10.35 19.23 -26.52
C GLU A 163 8.94 19.15 -25.93
N VAL A 164 8.85 18.70 -24.66
CA VAL A 164 7.58 18.62 -23.94
C VAL A 164 6.97 20.02 -23.77
N GLN A 165 7.77 21.01 -23.33
CA GLN A 165 7.31 22.40 -23.21
C GLN A 165 6.80 22.96 -24.55
N PHE A 166 7.53 22.70 -25.63
CA PHE A 166 7.15 23.15 -26.97
C PHE A 166 5.81 22.51 -27.41
N ALA A 167 5.57 21.25 -27.09
CA ALA A 167 4.31 20.59 -27.44
C ALA A 167 3.10 21.22 -26.72
N PHE A 168 3.23 21.60 -25.45
CA PHE A 168 2.20 22.38 -24.74
C PHE A 168 1.96 23.73 -25.42
N HIS A 169 3.01 24.48 -25.75
CA HIS A 169 2.89 25.77 -26.45
C HIS A 169 2.22 25.61 -27.82
N LYS A 170 2.54 24.54 -28.57
CA LYS A 170 1.91 24.25 -29.86
C LYS A 170 0.42 23.96 -29.71
N ALA A 171 0.01 23.40 -28.59
CA ALA A 171 -1.41 23.17 -28.24
C ALA A 171 -2.09 24.39 -27.62
N GLU A 172 -1.43 25.56 -27.64
CA GLU A 172 -1.90 26.80 -27.04
C GLU A 172 -2.16 26.68 -25.53
N ILE A 173 -1.28 25.98 -24.82
CA ILE A 173 -1.34 25.79 -23.37
C ILE A 173 -0.12 26.49 -22.75
N PRO A 174 -0.31 27.44 -21.81
CA PRO A 174 0.79 28.02 -21.07
C PRO A 174 1.57 26.99 -20.29
N CYS A 175 2.87 26.85 -20.57
CA CYS A 175 3.75 25.90 -19.90
C CYS A 175 5.10 26.53 -19.69
N VAL A 176 5.57 26.60 -18.44
CA VAL A 176 6.82 27.24 -18.04
C VAL A 176 7.71 26.23 -17.33
N MET A 177 8.98 26.18 -17.74
CA MET A 177 9.99 25.45 -16.98
C MET A 177 10.36 26.30 -15.76
N ILE A 178 9.96 25.87 -14.58
CA ILE A 178 10.12 26.62 -13.33
C ILE A 178 11.31 26.17 -12.49
N GLY A 179 11.90 24.99 -12.78
CA GLY A 179 13.01 24.50 -11.97
C GLY A 179 13.40 23.07 -12.23
N SER A 180 14.03 22.47 -11.24
CA SER A 180 14.54 21.10 -11.29
C SER A 180 14.44 20.38 -9.95
N SER A 181 14.36 19.05 -9.97
CA SER A 181 14.58 18.20 -8.80
C SER A 181 16.08 18.03 -8.55
N ILE A 182 16.50 18.05 -7.29
CA ILE A 182 17.89 17.95 -6.85
C ILE A 182 18.06 16.85 -5.80
N ALA A 183 19.25 16.23 -5.79
CA ALA A 183 19.53 15.15 -4.83
C ALA A 183 19.73 15.65 -3.38
N GLU A 184 20.20 16.90 -3.21
CA GLU A 184 20.30 17.52 -1.88
C GLU A 184 18.90 17.78 -1.32
N PRO A 185 18.58 17.40 -0.06
CA PRO A 185 17.26 17.61 0.53
C PRO A 185 17.03 19.08 0.91
N LYS A 186 17.06 19.97 -0.08
CA LYS A 186 16.87 21.41 0.04
C LYS A 186 15.74 21.89 -0.83
N VAL A 187 14.99 22.85 -0.32
CA VAL A 187 14.00 23.62 -1.11
C VAL A 187 14.54 25.01 -1.29
N ARG A 188 14.86 25.36 -2.54
CA ARG A 188 15.32 26.69 -2.91
C ARG A 188 14.35 27.31 -3.90
N ILE A 189 13.81 28.46 -3.57
CA ILE A 189 12.94 29.25 -4.45
C ILE A 189 13.52 30.65 -4.58
N HIS A 190 13.77 31.07 -5.81
CA HIS A 190 14.38 32.37 -6.14
C HIS A 190 13.49 33.18 -7.08
N GLN A 191 13.62 34.50 -7.03
CA GLN A 191 13.10 35.40 -8.05
C GLN A 191 14.23 36.38 -8.47
N GLY A 192 14.86 36.09 -9.61
CA GLY A 192 16.11 36.75 -9.97
C GLY A 192 17.20 36.51 -8.92
N ASP A 193 17.79 37.58 -8.38
CA ASP A 193 18.79 37.50 -7.32
C ASP A 193 18.18 37.43 -5.89
N ASN A 194 16.86 37.51 -5.76
CA ASN A 194 16.20 37.48 -4.47
C ASN A 194 15.91 36.01 -4.06
N GLU A 195 16.38 35.64 -2.89
CA GLU A 195 15.99 34.40 -2.22
C GLU A 195 14.60 34.56 -1.60
N VAL A 196 13.64 33.73 -2.07
CA VAL A 196 12.27 33.70 -1.54
C VAL A 196 12.17 32.65 -0.43
N LEU A 197 12.81 31.49 -0.63
CA LEU A 197 12.87 30.41 0.34
C LEU A 197 14.17 29.63 0.17
N ASP A 198 14.92 29.41 1.24
CA ASP A 198 15.98 28.38 1.36
C ASP A 198 15.80 27.65 2.66
N ALA A 199 15.38 26.38 2.59
CA ALA A 199 15.10 25.57 3.76
C ALA A 199 15.50 24.11 3.55
N ASP A 200 15.73 23.39 4.64
CA ASP A 200 15.82 21.93 4.59
C ASP A 200 14.45 21.33 4.30
N MET A 201 14.36 20.46 3.31
CA MET A 201 13.13 19.79 2.89
C MET A 201 12.48 19.03 4.06
N ARG A 202 13.30 18.43 4.91
CA ARG A 202 12.82 17.66 6.06
C ARG A 202 12.20 18.52 7.15
N ASP A 203 12.74 19.77 7.34
CA ASP A 203 12.14 20.72 8.28
C ASP A 203 10.75 21.16 7.80
N LEU A 204 10.59 21.40 6.50
CA LEU A 204 9.30 21.73 5.90
C LEU A 204 8.32 20.56 5.97
N ARG A 205 8.79 19.33 5.74
CA ARG A 205 7.99 18.13 5.88
C ARG A 205 7.49 17.93 7.32
N ASP A 206 8.34 18.15 8.31
CA ASP A 206 7.94 18.04 9.72
C ASP A 206 6.81 19.03 10.06
N VAL A 207 6.86 20.25 9.50
CA VAL A 207 5.77 21.23 9.67
C VAL A 207 4.49 20.75 8.98
N TRP A 208 4.59 20.21 7.78
CA TRP A 208 3.46 19.69 7.00
C TRP A 208 2.79 18.49 7.70
N GLU A 209 3.58 17.55 8.23
CA GLU A 209 3.10 16.34 8.93
C GLU A 209 2.58 16.60 10.36
N ALA A 210 2.96 17.73 10.98
CA ALA A 210 2.69 17.97 12.41
C ALA A 210 1.21 17.84 12.79
N THR A 211 0.30 18.33 11.95
CA THR A 211 -1.15 18.22 12.19
C THR A 211 -1.63 16.79 12.16
N SER A 212 -1.16 16.01 11.18
CA SER A 212 -1.48 14.57 11.04
C SER A 212 -1.01 13.80 12.28
N PHE A 213 0.21 14.02 12.75
CA PHE A 213 0.71 13.38 13.96
C PHE A 213 -0.03 13.80 15.23
N HIS A 214 -0.49 15.05 15.31
CA HIS A 214 -1.35 15.48 16.42
C HIS A 214 -2.69 14.73 16.45
N ILE A 215 -3.32 14.56 15.29
CA ILE A 215 -4.58 13.80 15.15
C ILE A 215 -4.34 12.31 15.45
N ASP A 216 -3.28 11.74 14.92
CA ASP A 216 -2.91 10.33 15.12
C ASP A 216 -2.71 9.99 16.61
N ARG A 217 -2.12 10.89 17.41
CA ARG A 217 -1.98 10.69 18.87
C ARG A 217 -3.31 10.59 19.60
N LEU A 218 -4.40 11.12 19.03
CA LEU A 218 -5.75 11.00 19.59
C LEU A 218 -6.43 9.68 19.20
N GLN A 219 -5.96 9.00 18.13
CA GLN A 219 -6.63 7.84 17.54
C GLN A 219 -5.83 6.54 17.68
N ALA A 220 -4.51 6.62 17.84
CA ALA A 220 -3.60 5.48 17.89
C ALA A 220 -2.76 5.51 19.17
N ASN A 221 -1.91 4.49 19.35
CA ASN A 221 -0.97 4.46 20.47
C ASN A 221 0.06 5.59 20.34
N PRO A 222 0.11 6.57 21.26
CA PRO A 222 0.98 7.74 21.16
C PRO A 222 2.47 7.40 21.09
N GLU A 223 2.91 6.30 21.70
CA GLU A 223 4.31 5.84 21.63
C GLU A 223 4.68 5.42 20.19
N TYR A 224 3.79 4.69 19.51
CA TYR A 224 3.98 4.27 18.12
C TYR A 224 3.99 5.48 17.17
N VAL A 225 3.06 6.43 17.36
CA VAL A 225 3.05 7.68 16.59
C VAL A 225 4.35 8.46 16.77
N SER A 226 4.87 8.54 18.00
CA SER A 226 6.15 9.20 18.25
C SER A 226 7.35 8.51 17.62
N GLN A 227 7.34 7.16 17.55
CA GLN A 227 8.38 6.41 16.83
C GLN A 227 8.35 6.69 15.33
N GLU A 228 7.17 6.79 14.71
CA GLU A 228 7.01 7.12 13.29
C GLU A 228 7.51 8.53 13.01
N GLU A 229 7.01 9.53 13.74
CA GLU A 229 7.38 10.94 13.59
C GLU A 229 8.90 11.16 13.72
N THR A 230 9.51 10.65 14.79
CA THR A 230 10.96 10.79 14.99
C THR A 230 11.79 9.99 13.98
N GLY A 231 11.23 8.91 13.45
CA GLY A 231 11.86 8.05 12.47
C GLY A 231 11.87 8.62 11.05
N LEU A 232 10.97 9.54 10.68
CA LEU A 232 10.84 10.05 9.31
C LEU A 232 12.14 10.61 8.74
N ARG A 233 12.91 11.36 9.52
CA ARG A 233 14.17 11.96 9.09
C ARG A 233 15.28 10.95 8.82
N LEU A 234 15.13 9.73 9.37
CA LEU A 234 16.11 8.64 9.30
C LEU A 234 15.77 7.62 8.22
N ARG A 235 14.65 7.82 7.49
CA ARG A 235 14.23 6.88 6.45
C ARG A 235 15.22 6.84 5.30
N GLY A 236 15.62 5.62 4.95
CA GLY A 236 16.40 5.29 3.76
C GLY A 236 15.53 4.67 2.66
N ALA A 237 16.18 4.26 1.58
CA ALA A 237 15.53 3.42 0.58
C ALA A 237 15.23 2.03 1.18
N PRO A 238 14.11 1.38 0.82
CA PRO A 238 13.83 0.01 1.24
C PRO A 238 14.97 -0.94 0.85
N PRO A 239 15.39 -1.88 1.72
CA PRO A 239 16.57 -2.72 1.52
C PRO A 239 16.27 -3.93 0.64
N PHE A 240 15.49 -3.75 -0.45
CA PHE A 240 15.06 -4.86 -1.29
C PHE A 240 16.22 -5.53 -2.00
N GLN A 241 16.26 -6.86 -1.91
CA GLN A 241 17.24 -7.70 -2.59
C GLN A 241 16.63 -9.06 -2.95
N LEU A 242 17.08 -9.64 -4.06
CA LEU A 242 16.70 -10.96 -4.53
C LEU A 242 17.87 -11.92 -4.44
N THR A 243 17.62 -13.14 -3.96
CA THR A 243 18.58 -14.26 -3.94
C THR A 243 18.32 -15.27 -5.04
N TYR A 244 17.26 -15.08 -5.83
CA TYR A 244 16.83 -15.96 -6.93
C TYR A 244 16.36 -15.14 -8.13
N ALA A 245 16.13 -15.80 -9.25
CA ALA A 245 15.56 -15.18 -10.44
C ALA A 245 14.01 -15.28 -10.42
N ALA A 246 13.33 -14.14 -10.42
CA ALA A 246 11.88 -14.10 -10.53
C ALA A 246 11.48 -14.31 -12.00
N ASN A 247 10.94 -15.48 -12.31
CA ASN A 247 10.55 -15.86 -13.65
C ASN A 247 9.02 -16.02 -13.77
N PRO A 248 8.42 -15.66 -14.92
CA PRO A 248 7.03 -16.00 -15.19
C PRO A 248 6.86 -17.53 -15.27
N THR A 249 5.67 -18.01 -14.94
CA THR A 249 5.32 -19.43 -15.09
C THR A 249 5.39 -19.82 -16.56
N ALA A 250 6.06 -20.93 -16.85
CA ALA A 250 6.26 -21.39 -18.22
C ALA A 250 4.91 -21.58 -18.96
N PRO A 251 4.78 -21.12 -20.21
CA PRO A 251 3.53 -21.21 -20.98
C PRO A 251 2.97 -22.64 -21.08
N ALA A 252 3.85 -23.65 -21.15
CA ALA A 252 3.45 -25.06 -21.19
C ALA A 252 2.69 -25.49 -19.92
N ILE A 253 3.07 -24.96 -18.74
CA ILE A 253 2.40 -25.22 -17.47
C ILE A 253 1.02 -24.55 -17.47
N LEU A 254 0.95 -23.29 -17.91
CA LEU A 254 -0.32 -22.56 -17.99
C LEU A 254 -1.31 -23.19 -18.98
N ALA A 255 -0.81 -23.83 -20.03
CA ALA A 255 -1.61 -24.51 -21.06
C ALA A 255 -1.93 -25.99 -20.73
N ALA A 256 -1.39 -26.54 -19.65
CA ALA A 256 -1.63 -27.93 -19.26
C ALA A 256 -3.14 -28.18 -19.02
N ALA A 257 -3.64 -29.32 -19.53
CA ALA A 257 -5.04 -29.71 -19.36
C ALA A 257 -5.34 -30.21 -17.93
N ASP A 258 -4.38 -30.93 -17.36
CA ASP A 258 -4.49 -31.48 -16.01
C ASP A 258 -3.72 -30.58 -15.05
N LYS A 259 -4.46 -29.75 -14.32
CA LYS A 259 -3.91 -28.82 -13.31
C LYS A 259 -4.20 -29.32 -11.91
N VAL A 260 -3.30 -29.02 -10.99
CA VAL A 260 -3.47 -29.36 -9.57
C VAL A 260 -4.61 -28.51 -8.97
N PRO A 261 -5.68 -29.13 -8.41
CA PRO A 261 -6.78 -28.38 -7.82
C PRO A 261 -6.41 -27.81 -6.44
N VAL A 262 -6.73 -26.53 -6.24
CA VAL A 262 -6.59 -25.82 -4.97
C VAL A 262 -7.92 -25.17 -4.57
N ALA A 263 -8.33 -25.34 -3.31
CA ALA A 263 -9.54 -24.71 -2.77
C ALA A 263 -9.21 -23.34 -2.18
N ILE A 264 -9.80 -22.29 -2.74
CA ILE A 264 -9.79 -20.94 -2.18
C ILE A 264 -11.03 -20.81 -1.30
N ILE A 265 -10.84 -20.93 0.02
CA ILE A 265 -11.94 -21.00 0.98
C ILE A 265 -12.30 -19.60 1.48
N ARG A 266 -13.59 -19.30 1.42
CA ARG A 266 -14.15 -18.02 1.85
C ARG A 266 -15.55 -18.18 2.48
N GLU A 267 -16.00 -17.11 3.11
CA GLU A 267 -17.37 -16.92 3.58
C GLU A 267 -17.73 -15.43 3.52
N GLU A 268 -18.96 -15.05 3.90
CA GLU A 268 -19.34 -13.63 3.95
C GLU A 268 -18.35 -12.83 4.81
N GLY A 269 -17.95 -11.67 4.33
CA GLY A 269 -16.93 -10.82 4.92
C GLY A 269 -15.49 -11.15 4.52
N SER A 270 -15.25 -12.30 3.86
CA SER A 270 -13.94 -12.58 3.25
C SER A 270 -13.68 -11.64 2.07
N ASN A 271 -12.43 -11.27 1.86
CA ASN A 271 -11.97 -10.56 0.67
C ASN A 271 -10.61 -11.09 0.21
N GLY A 272 -10.15 -10.67 -0.99
CA GLY A 272 -8.89 -11.18 -1.54
C GLY A 272 -9.00 -12.56 -2.20
N ASP A 273 -10.20 -13.15 -2.28
CA ASP A 273 -10.46 -14.44 -2.92
C ASP A 273 -10.11 -14.43 -4.41
N ARG A 274 -10.41 -13.34 -5.11
CA ARG A 274 -10.11 -13.19 -6.54
C ARG A 274 -8.63 -13.02 -6.80
N GLU A 275 -7.95 -12.18 -6.03
CA GLU A 275 -6.50 -11.98 -6.11
C GLU A 275 -5.77 -13.29 -5.79
N MET A 276 -6.22 -14.00 -4.77
CA MET A 276 -5.66 -15.30 -4.39
C MET A 276 -5.86 -16.35 -5.49
N ALA A 277 -7.08 -16.46 -6.04
CA ALA A 277 -7.36 -17.34 -7.17
C ALA A 277 -6.50 -16.98 -8.38
N SER A 278 -6.30 -15.68 -8.67
CA SER A 278 -5.46 -15.20 -9.75
C SER A 278 -3.99 -15.57 -9.55
N ALA A 279 -3.46 -15.47 -8.32
CA ALA A 279 -2.08 -15.81 -8.01
C ALA A 279 -1.82 -17.32 -8.19
N PHE A 280 -2.72 -18.18 -7.71
CA PHE A 280 -2.61 -19.62 -7.92
C PHE A 280 -2.80 -20.01 -9.40
N TYR A 281 -3.72 -19.36 -10.11
CA TYR A 281 -3.89 -19.57 -11.55
C TYR A 281 -2.63 -19.17 -12.33
N ALA A 282 -2.02 -18.05 -12.00
CA ALA A 282 -0.77 -17.58 -12.59
C ALA A 282 0.41 -18.53 -12.33
N ALA A 283 0.37 -19.29 -11.25
CA ALA A 283 1.35 -20.35 -10.96
C ALA A 283 1.02 -21.70 -11.61
N GLY A 284 -0.13 -21.84 -12.30
CA GLY A 284 -0.51 -23.05 -13.03
C GLY A 284 -1.41 -24.03 -12.29
N PHE A 285 -2.04 -23.60 -11.19
CA PHE A 285 -3.07 -24.38 -10.51
C PHE A 285 -4.44 -24.27 -11.17
N GLU A 286 -5.38 -25.12 -10.75
CA GLU A 286 -6.84 -25.01 -10.95
C GLU A 286 -7.47 -24.48 -9.66
N PRO A 287 -7.65 -23.16 -9.47
CA PRO A 287 -8.27 -22.62 -8.26
C PRO A 287 -9.79 -22.81 -8.29
N TRP A 288 -10.32 -23.30 -7.19
CA TRP A 288 -11.74 -23.47 -6.96
C TRP A 288 -12.22 -22.49 -5.90
N ASP A 289 -13.23 -21.70 -6.24
CA ASP A 289 -13.97 -20.88 -5.27
C ASP A 289 -14.84 -21.78 -4.40
N VAL A 290 -14.54 -21.88 -3.11
CA VAL A 290 -15.20 -22.77 -2.16
C VAL A 290 -15.72 -21.96 -0.98
N ALA A 291 -17.03 -21.81 -0.88
CA ALA A 291 -17.66 -21.22 0.29
C ALA A 291 -17.72 -22.24 1.44
N MET A 292 -17.67 -21.77 2.70
CA MET A 292 -17.88 -22.64 3.85
C MET A 292 -19.24 -23.36 3.80
N SER A 293 -20.26 -22.72 3.24
CA SER A 293 -21.57 -23.34 3.00
C SER A 293 -21.52 -24.55 2.07
N ASP A 294 -20.57 -24.61 1.12
CA ASP A 294 -20.39 -25.78 0.25
C ASP A 294 -19.82 -26.97 1.03
N LEU A 295 -18.92 -26.72 1.98
CA LEU A 295 -18.37 -27.74 2.87
C LEU A 295 -19.42 -28.22 3.91
N LEU A 296 -20.17 -27.28 4.49
CA LEU A 296 -21.25 -27.58 5.44
C LEU A 296 -22.36 -28.43 4.83
N GLN A 297 -22.67 -28.21 3.56
CA GLN A 297 -23.70 -28.93 2.80
C GLN A 297 -23.15 -30.14 2.03
N GLU A 298 -21.86 -30.45 2.19
CA GLU A 298 -21.16 -31.56 1.51
C GLU A 298 -21.25 -31.51 -0.03
N ARG A 299 -21.44 -30.31 -0.61
CA ARG A 299 -21.39 -30.12 -2.08
C ARG A 299 -19.98 -30.27 -2.62
N VAL A 300 -18.99 -29.87 -1.80
CA VAL A 300 -17.56 -29.96 -2.07
C VAL A 300 -16.90 -30.69 -0.91
N LYS A 301 -15.91 -31.53 -1.21
CA LYS A 301 -15.11 -32.25 -0.22
C LYS A 301 -13.64 -31.90 -0.37
N LEU A 302 -12.93 -31.72 0.75
CA LEU A 302 -11.51 -31.33 0.77
C LEU A 302 -10.59 -32.43 0.26
N GLU A 303 -11.04 -33.69 0.22
CA GLU A 303 -10.25 -34.82 -0.31
C GLU A 303 -9.82 -34.64 -1.78
N LYS A 304 -10.57 -33.83 -2.54
CA LYS A 304 -10.29 -33.51 -3.94
C LYS A 304 -9.05 -32.65 -4.13
N PHE A 305 -8.71 -31.81 -3.15
CA PHE A 305 -7.71 -30.75 -3.30
C PHE A 305 -6.34 -31.15 -2.77
N ARG A 306 -5.31 -30.63 -3.41
CA ARG A 306 -3.93 -30.69 -2.96
C ARG A 306 -3.56 -29.48 -2.11
N GLY A 307 -4.20 -28.35 -2.32
CA GLY A 307 -4.04 -27.11 -1.56
C GLY A 307 -5.36 -26.63 -0.97
N VAL A 308 -5.30 -26.09 0.26
CA VAL A 308 -6.37 -25.35 0.91
C VAL A 308 -5.85 -24.00 1.30
N VAL A 309 -6.54 -22.95 0.88
CA VAL A 309 -6.16 -21.56 1.10
C VAL A 309 -7.26 -20.81 1.81
N PHE A 310 -6.96 -20.24 2.95
CA PHE A 310 -7.84 -19.36 3.69
C PHE A 310 -7.46 -17.91 3.41
N VAL A 311 -8.40 -17.17 2.82
CA VAL A 311 -8.16 -15.79 2.39
C VAL A 311 -8.29 -14.79 3.54
N GLY A 312 -7.86 -13.55 3.28
CA GLY A 312 -8.03 -12.42 4.17
C GLY A 312 -9.47 -11.91 4.24
N GLY A 313 -9.67 -10.86 4.99
CA GLY A 313 -10.95 -10.19 5.18
C GLY A 313 -11.45 -10.23 6.62
N PHE A 314 -12.77 -10.28 6.75
CA PHE A 314 -13.50 -10.29 8.02
C PHE A 314 -14.57 -11.39 7.97
N SER A 315 -14.12 -12.62 7.74
CA SER A 315 -14.99 -13.78 7.53
C SER A 315 -15.92 -13.98 8.73
N TYR A 316 -17.20 -14.28 8.46
CA TYR A 316 -18.27 -14.28 9.46
C TYR A 316 -18.44 -12.95 10.20
N ALA A 317 -18.26 -11.81 9.48
CA ALA A 317 -18.26 -10.46 10.03
C ALA A 317 -17.26 -10.28 11.20
N ASP A 318 -16.21 -11.10 11.22
CA ASP A 318 -15.18 -11.18 12.27
C ASP A 318 -15.74 -11.31 13.70
N VAL A 319 -16.87 -12.01 13.84
CA VAL A 319 -17.53 -12.23 15.13
C VAL A 319 -16.56 -12.86 16.12
N LEU A 320 -16.49 -12.29 17.32
CA LEU A 320 -15.56 -12.59 18.41
C LEU A 320 -14.10 -12.22 18.09
N ASP A 321 -13.87 -11.44 17.02
CA ASP A 321 -12.57 -11.00 16.50
C ASP A 321 -11.58 -12.08 16.05
N SER A 322 -10.52 -11.72 15.34
CA SER A 322 -9.36 -12.56 15.02
C SER A 322 -9.72 -13.96 14.50
N ALA A 323 -10.70 -14.06 13.57
CA ALA A 323 -11.19 -15.30 12.94
C ALA A 323 -11.84 -16.33 13.88
N LYS A 324 -12.18 -15.97 15.12
CA LYS A 324 -12.76 -16.93 16.09
C LYS A 324 -14.11 -17.48 15.65
N GLY A 325 -14.96 -16.66 15.01
CA GLY A 325 -16.23 -17.12 14.43
C GLY A 325 -16.00 -18.19 13.37
N TRP A 326 -15.05 -17.96 12.46
CA TRP A 326 -14.69 -18.93 11.42
C TRP A 326 -14.13 -20.23 12.02
N ALA A 327 -13.17 -20.11 12.96
CA ALA A 327 -12.64 -21.26 13.67
C ALA A 327 -13.73 -22.04 14.42
N GLY A 328 -14.69 -21.33 15.03
CA GLY A 328 -15.84 -21.93 15.71
C GLY A 328 -16.71 -22.78 14.78
N VAL A 329 -17.03 -22.27 13.58
CA VAL A 329 -17.80 -23.03 12.58
C VAL A 329 -17.07 -24.31 12.18
N ILE A 330 -15.74 -24.27 12.00
CA ILE A 330 -14.95 -25.46 11.66
C ILE A 330 -14.87 -26.41 12.85
N ARG A 331 -14.47 -25.94 14.03
CA ARG A 331 -14.18 -26.78 15.22
C ARG A 331 -15.43 -27.45 15.81
N PHE A 332 -16.58 -26.77 15.77
CA PHE A 332 -17.81 -27.25 16.39
C PHE A 332 -18.77 -27.95 15.43
N HIS A 333 -18.47 -28.01 14.13
CA HIS A 333 -19.23 -28.79 13.17
C HIS A 333 -18.47 -30.11 12.85
N SER A 334 -18.87 -31.22 13.44
CA SER A 334 -18.11 -32.48 13.44
C SER A 334 -17.66 -32.96 12.05
N ARG A 335 -18.53 -32.88 11.02
CA ARG A 335 -18.20 -33.34 9.67
C ARG A 335 -17.19 -32.39 8.97
N VAL A 336 -17.34 -31.10 9.16
CA VAL A 336 -16.39 -30.11 8.62
C VAL A 336 -15.04 -30.25 9.31
N TYR A 337 -15.04 -30.34 10.63
CA TYR A 337 -13.83 -30.58 11.40
C TYR A 337 -13.07 -31.82 10.93
N GLN A 338 -13.77 -32.94 10.70
CA GLN A 338 -13.15 -34.17 10.19
C GLN A 338 -12.53 -33.98 8.80
N GLN A 339 -13.19 -33.25 7.89
CA GLN A 339 -12.63 -32.95 6.58
C GLN A 339 -11.31 -32.15 6.69
N PHE A 340 -11.29 -31.09 7.52
CA PHE A 340 -10.10 -30.28 7.73
C PHE A 340 -8.99 -31.07 8.43
N GLN A 341 -9.33 -31.89 9.44
CA GLN A 341 -8.36 -32.74 10.12
C GLN A 341 -7.75 -33.77 9.17
N SER A 342 -8.58 -34.47 8.39
CA SER A 342 -8.10 -35.42 7.38
C SER A 342 -7.24 -34.75 6.33
N PHE A 343 -7.56 -33.53 5.91
CA PHE A 343 -6.73 -32.75 4.97
C PHE A 343 -5.36 -32.41 5.58
N TYR A 344 -5.33 -31.94 6.82
CA TYR A 344 -4.10 -31.61 7.53
C TYR A 344 -3.16 -32.82 7.69
N GLU A 345 -3.71 -34.00 7.99
CA GLU A 345 -2.95 -35.23 8.19
C GLU A 345 -2.39 -35.85 6.91
N ARG A 346 -2.98 -35.55 5.76
CA ARG A 346 -2.46 -36.01 4.46
C ARG A 346 -1.11 -35.39 4.17
N ARG A 347 -0.13 -36.21 3.76
CA ARG A 347 1.25 -35.79 3.48
C ARG A 347 1.44 -35.18 2.09
N ASP A 348 0.46 -35.36 1.22
CA ASP A 348 0.44 -34.86 -0.16
C ASP A 348 -0.32 -33.52 -0.31
N THR A 349 -0.62 -32.84 0.78
CA THR A 349 -1.36 -31.56 0.81
C THR A 349 -0.56 -30.44 1.42
N PHE A 350 -0.88 -29.21 1.02
CA PHE A 350 -0.36 -27.97 1.62
C PHE A 350 -1.50 -27.03 1.98
N SER A 351 -1.24 -26.07 2.86
CA SER A 351 -2.16 -24.98 3.12
C SER A 351 -1.49 -23.63 3.27
N LEU A 352 -2.24 -22.60 2.90
CA LEU A 352 -1.86 -21.21 3.04
C LEU A 352 -2.98 -20.44 3.77
N GLY A 353 -2.63 -19.68 4.80
CA GLY A 353 -3.54 -18.74 5.45
C GLY A 353 -2.98 -17.33 5.42
N VAL A 354 -3.76 -16.39 4.88
CA VAL A 354 -3.34 -14.99 4.75
C VAL A 354 -4.26 -14.09 5.58
N CYS A 355 -3.68 -13.19 6.40
CA CYS A 355 -4.40 -12.22 7.21
C CYS A 355 -5.46 -12.90 8.12
N ASN A 356 -6.76 -12.77 7.84
CA ASN A 356 -7.81 -13.49 8.58
C ASN A 356 -7.63 -15.02 8.49
N GLY A 357 -7.17 -15.54 7.34
CA GLY A 357 -6.80 -16.95 7.19
C GLY A 357 -5.55 -17.35 8.00
N CYS A 358 -4.62 -16.45 8.23
CA CYS A 358 -3.47 -16.66 9.12
C CYS A 358 -3.93 -16.83 10.58
N GLN A 359 -4.84 -15.96 11.04
CA GLN A 359 -5.46 -16.08 12.35
C GLN A 359 -6.17 -17.44 12.50
N LEU A 360 -6.89 -17.86 11.46
CA LEU A 360 -7.59 -19.15 11.43
C LEU A 360 -6.62 -20.34 11.56
N HIS A 361 -5.49 -20.32 10.83
CA HIS A 361 -4.47 -21.39 10.92
C HIS A 361 -3.98 -21.58 12.35
N ALA A 362 -3.70 -20.48 13.05
CA ALA A 362 -3.28 -20.51 14.44
C ALA A 362 -4.37 -21.08 15.35
N LEU A 363 -5.64 -20.66 15.17
CA LEU A 363 -6.77 -21.13 15.96
C LEU A 363 -7.15 -22.59 15.68
N LEU A 364 -6.85 -23.11 14.49
CA LEU A 364 -7.01 -24.54 14.17
C LEU A 364 -5.85 -25.41 14.73
N GLY A 365 -4.78 -24.77 15.23
CA GLY A 365 -3.58 -25.46 15.71
C GLY A 365 -2.74 -26.06 14.59
N TRP A 366 -2.82 -25.51 13.36
CA TRP A 366 -2.04 -25.98 12.22
C TRP A 366 -0.62 -25.39 12.19
N VAL A 367 -0.43 -24.26 12.85
CA VAL A 367 0.87 -23.61 13.07
C VAL A 367 0.99 -23.18 14.54
N PRO A 368 2.19 -23.18 15.13
CA PRO A 368 3.46 -23.66 14.60
C PRO A 368 3.57 -25.20 14.55
N TRP A 369 2.81 -25.94 15.35
CA TRP A 369 2.64 -27.41 15.32
C TRP A 369 1.37 -27.83 16.03
N ALA A 370 0.86 -29.01 15.68
CA ALA A 370 -0.35 -29.57 16.28
C ALA A 370 -0.13 -30.05 17.74
N GLY A 371 -1.18 -29.97 18.56
CA GLY A 371 -1.20 -30.50 19.93
C GLY A 371 -0.79 -29.50 21.00
N ILE A 372 -0.60 -28.24 20.67
CA ILE A 372 -0.47 -27.17 21.67
C ILE A 372 -1.83 -26.97 22.35
N ALA A 373 -1.85 -26.86 23.67
CA ALA A 373 -3.08 -26.60 24.42
C ALA A 373 -3.66 -25.22 24.07
N ASP A 374 -4.99 -25.12 23.98
CA ASP A 374 -5.68 -23.91 23.53
C ASP A 374 -5.30 -22.65 24.34
N GLU A 375 -4.97 -22.80 25.63
CA GLU A 375 -4.61 -21.70 26.53
C GLU A 375 -3.27 -21.04 26.16
N ILE A 376 -2.34 -21.84 25.63
CA ILE A 376 -0.98 -21.41 25.28
C ILE A 376 -0.73 -21.39 23.77
N GLN A 377 -1.76 -21.72 22.95
CA GLN A 377 -1.67 -21.67 21.50
C GLN A 377 -1.31 -20.25 21.03
N PRO A 378 -0.26 -20.08 20.21
CA PRO A 378 0.05 -18.80 19.59
C PRO A 378 -1.13 -18.27 18.77
N ARG A 379 -1.32 -16.96 18.80
CA ARG A 379 -2.45 -16.29 18.14
C ARG A 379 -2.00 -14.99 17.49
N PHE A 380 -2.81 -14.50 16.57
CA PHE A 380 -2.66 -13.16 16.03
C PHE A 380 -3.75 -12.28 16.64
N ILE A 381 -3.34 -11.23 17.32
CA ILE A 381 -4.22 -10.39 18.13
C ILE A 381 -4.09 -8.91 17.72
N ARG A 382 -4.86 -8.04 18.36
CA ARG A 382 -4.91 -6.61 18.07
C ARG A 382 -3.52 -5.99 17.98
N ASN A 383 -3.31 -5.15 16.97
CA ASN A 383 -2.08 -4.42 16.75
C ASN A 383 -1.72 -3.55 17.97
N ALA A 384 -0.44 -3.51 18.31
CA ALA A 384 0.04 -2.69 19.41
C ALA A 384 -0.02 -1.18 19.08
N SER A 385 -0.06 -0.81 17.79
CA SER A 385 -0.32 0.55 17.33
C SER A 385 -1.71 1.08 17.68
N GLY A 386 -2.66 0.16 18.00
CA GLY A 386 -4.02 0.50 18.37
C GLY A 386 -4.94 0.84 17.20
N ARG A 387 -4.44 0.74 15.96
CA ARG A 387 -5.20 1.05 14.74
C ARG A 387 -5.11 -0.06 13.68
N PHE A 388 -5.94 0.04 12.65
CA PHE A 388 -5.81 -0.74 11.44
C PHE A 388 -4.59 -0.24 10.66
N GLU A 389 -3.64 -1.13 10.37
CA GLU A 389 -2.46 -0.83 9.58
C GLU A 389 -2.69 -1.19 8.12
N SER A 390 -2.43 -0.23 7.22
CA SER A 390 -2.44 -0.45 5.78
C SER A 390 -1.14 0.14 5.22
N ARG A 391 -0.16 -0.73 4.96
CA ARG A 391 1.21 -0.32 4.61
C ARG A 391 1.85 -1.25 3.59
N PHE A 392 2.76 -0.70 2.80
CA PHE A 392 3.74 -1.47 2.05
C PHE A 392 4.99 -1.57 2.92
N VAL A 393 5.34 -2.79 3.33
CA VAL A 393 6.39 -3.04 4.34
C VAL A 393 7.52 -3.87 3.76
N SER A 394 8.71 -3.75 4.35
CA SER A 394 9.87 -4.61 4.04
C SER A 394 9.84 -5.85 4.91
N VAL A 395 9.95 -7.02 4.28
CA VAL A 395 10.09 -8.29 4.99
C VAL A 395 11.28 -9.07 4.45
N ARG A 396 11.98 -9.78 5.35
CA ARG A 396 13.04 -10.73 4.98
C ARG A 396 12.51 -12.15 5.09
N ILE A 397 12.87 -12.98 4.12
CA ILE A 397 12.59 -14.42 4.11
C ILE A 397 13.80 -15.12 4.75
N ASP A 398 13.57 -15.70 5.92
CA ASP A 398 14.60 -16.42 6.67
C ASP A 398 14.58 -17.93 6.33
N GLU A 399 15.67 -18.64 6.62
CA GLU A 399 15.75 -20.10 6.49
C GLU A 399 14.62 -20.78 7.28
N SER A 400 13.93 -21.73 6.64
CA SER A 400 12.79 -22.42 7.25
C SER A 400 12.41 -23.68 6.49
N PRO A 401 11.60 -24.58 7.07
CA PRO A 401 11.04 -25.72 6.35
C PRO A 401 9.92 -25.36 5.34
N ALA A 402 9.44 -24.10 5.29
CA ALA A 402 8.27 -23.70 4.51
C ALA A 402 8.44 -23.99 3.01
N ILE A 403 7.70 -24.99 2.49
CA ILE A 403 7.80 -25.45 1.09
C ILE A 403 7.54 -24.33 0.08
N MET A 404 6.62 -23.42 0.40
CA MET A 404 6.26 -22.30 -0.46
C MET A 404 7.37 -21.24 -0.57
N LEU A 405 8.31 -21.19 0.37
CA LEU A 405 9.40 -20.21 0.42
C LEU A 405 10.76 -20.80 0.03
N ARG A 406 10.79 -22.07 -0.39
CA ARG A 406 12.02 -22.78 -0.78
C ARG A 406 12.78 -22.03 -1.89
N GLY A 407 14.06 -21.76 -1.66
CA GLY A 407 14.93 -21.05 -2.60
C GLY A 407 14.76 -19.53 -2.63
N MET A 408 13.94 -18.99 -1.72
CA MET A 408 13.74 -17.54 -1.57
C MET A 408 14.49 -16.97 -0.35
N GLU A 409 15.17 -17.82 0.41
CA GLU A 409 15.84 -17.47 1.67
C GLU A 409 16.91 -16.38 1.46
N GLY A 410 16.99 -15.44 2.38
CA GLY A 410 17.89 -14.29 2.32
C GLY A 410 17.35 -13.13 1.47
N SER A 411 16.26 -13.31 0.74
CA SER A 411 15.62 -12.21 0.00
C SER A 411 14.92 -11.25 0.95
N THR A 412 14.99 -9.96 0.63
CA THR A 412 14.23 -8.90 1.30
C THR A 412 13.31 -8.25 0.29
N LEU A 413 12.01 -8.31 0.55
CA LEU A 413 10.96 -7.96 -0.41
C LEU A 413 9.95 -6.99 0.20
N GLY A 414 9.37 -6.16 -0.67
CA GLY A 414 8.19 -5.37 -0.34
C GLY A 414 6.92 -6.21 -0.40
N ILE A 415 5.99 -5.96 0.52
CA ILE A 415 4.69 -6.64 0.57
C ILE A 415 3.61 -5.77 1.20
N TRP A 416 2.37 -5.87 0.72
CA TRP A 416 1.23 -5.20 1.34
C TRP A 416 0.81 -5.89 2.64
N LEU A 417 0.48 -5.06 3.63
CA LEU A 417 -0.03 -5.47 4.92
C LEU A 417 -1.29 -4.64 5.23
N GLN A 418 -2.40 -5.31 5.59
CA GLN A 418 -3.70 -4.66 5.82
C GLN A 418 -4.46 -5.42 6.91
N HIS A 419 -4.32 -5.01 8.18
CA HIS A 419 -5.01 -5.64 9.30
C HIS A 419 -5.06 -4.78 10.57
N GLY A 420 -6.08 -5.00 11.39
CA GLY A 420 -6.19 -4.44 12.75
C GLY A 420 -5.69 -5.41 13.84
N GLU A 421 -5.57 -6.70 13.51
CA GLU A 421 -5.29 -7.78 14.45
C GLU A 421 -4.26 -8.74 13.88
N GLY A 422 -3.03 -8.24 13.68
CA GLY A 422 -1.94 -8.99 13.06
C GLY A 422 -0.75 -9.29 13.97
N ARG A 423 -0.80 -8.88 15.23
CA ARG A 423 0.30 -9.06 16.17
C ARG A 423 0.45 -10.53 16.57
N ALA A 424 1.56 -11.15 16.16
CA ALA A 424 1.93 -12.49 16.64
C ALA A 424 2.15 -12.44 18.16
N PHE A 425 1.34 -13.19 18.89
CA PHE A 425 1.32 -13.25 20.35
C PHE A 425 1.53 -14.68 20.83
N PHE A 426 2.50 -14.86 21.69
CA PHE A 426 2.86 -16.12 22.30
C PHE A 426 2.55 -16.06 23.79
N PRO A 427 1.46 -16.72 24.27
CA PRO A 427 1.15 -16.77 25.69
C PRO A 427 2.24 -17.46 26.52
N ASP A 428 2.97 -18.38 25.89
CA ASP A 428 4.08 -19.12 26.47
C ASP A 428 5.38 -18.83 25.72
N LEU A 429 6.39 -18.34 26.42
CA LEU A 429 7.69 -18.00 25.86
C LEU A 429 8.49 -19.24 25.43
N GLU A 430 8.29 -20.40 26.03
CA GLU A 430 8.96 -21.64 25.61
C GLU A 430 8.53 -22.05 24.20
N ILE A 431 7.27 -21.74 23.81
CA ILE A 431 6.79 -21.96 22.45
C ILE A 431 7.49 -20.99 21.48
N LEU A 432 7.65 -19.72 21.87
CA LEU A 432 8.38 -18.75 21.05
C LEU A 432 9.85 -19.18 20.86
N GLU A 433 10.52 -19.56 21.94
CA GLU A 433 11.92 -20.05 21.88
C GLU A 433 12.06 -21.26 20.95
N ARG A 434 11.11 -22.18 20.99
CA ARG A 434 11.09 -23.34 20.09
C ARG A 434 10.80 -22.95 18.65
N VAL A 435 9.86 -22.02 18.39
CA VAL A 435 9.59 -21.47 17.04
C VAL A 435 10.86 -20.88 16.43
N GLU A 436 11.65 -20.15 17.23
CA GLU A 436 12.93 -19.61 16.81
C GLU A 436 13.97 -20.71 16.53
N ALA A 437 14.13 -21.66 17.47
CA ALA A 437 15.12 -22.73 17.38
C ALA A 437 14.86 -23.69 16.19
N ASP A 438 13.59 -23.95 15.89
CA ASP A 438 13.15 -24.84 14.81
C ASP A 438 12.93 -24.09 13.48
N HIS A 439 13.26 -22.78 13.39
CA HIS A 439 13.10 -21.92 12.21
C HIS A 439 11.67 -21.87 11.67
N LEU A 440 10.65 -21.85 12.54
CA LEU A 440 9.24 -21.88 12.16
C LEU A 440 8.62 -20.48 11.95
N ALA A 441 9.42 -19.41 11.99
CA ALA A 441 9.04 -18.05 11.68
C ALA A 441 9.74 -17.56 10.39
N PRO A 442 9.24 -17.97 9.21
CA PRO A 442 9.96 -17.87 7.94
C PRO A 442 10.02 -16.46 7.35
N ILE A 443 9.19 -15.53 7.82
CA ILE A 443 9.13 -14.15 7.32
C ILE A 443 9.15 -13.20 8.50
N ARG A 444 10.02 -12.16 8.40
CA ARG A 444 10.20 -11.16 9.44
C ARG A 444 10.17 -9.74 8.92
N PHE A 445 9.59 -8.85 9.68
CA PHE A 445 9.67 -7.41 9.44
C PHE A 445 11.11 -6.92 9.65
N VAL A 446 11.59 -6.12 8.71
CA VAL A 446 12.94 -5.51 8.74
C VAL A 446 12.88 -4.01 8.55
N ASP A 447 13.88 -3.30 9.06
CA ASP A 447 14.06 -1.87 8.85
C ASP A 447 14.86 -1.57 7.56
N ASP A 448 15.15 -0.29 7.31
CA ASP A 448 15.87 0.16 6.11
C ASP A 448 17.35 -0.34 6.07
N ASP A 449 17.89 -0.83 7.20
CA ASP A 449 19.20 -1.47 7.29
C ASP A 449 19.13 -3.00 7.16
N ASN A 450 17.99 -3.56 6.77
CA ASN A 450 17.73 -5.00 6.66
C ASN A 450 17.87 -5.75 8.00
N GLN A 451 17.66 -5.07 9.13
CA GLN A 451 17.69 -5.68 10.44
C GLN A 451 16.28 -6.01 10.92
N VAL A 452 16.10 -7.22 11.46
CA VAL A 452 14.86 -7.59 12.12
C VAL A 452 14.55 -6.59 13.22
N THR A 453 13.33 -6.07 13.24
CA THR A 453 13.03 -4.93 14.11
C THR A 453 11.69 -5.06 14.84
N ASN A 454 11.65 -4.48 16.04
CA ASN A 454 10.41 -4.25 16.80
C ASN A 454 9.93 -2.79 16.69
N ARG A 455 10.68 -1.94 15.96
CA ARG A 455 10.41 -0.51 15.86
C ARG A 455 9.30 -0.23 14.85
N TYR A 456 8.37 0.61 15.25
CA TYR A 456 7.34 1.15 14.37
C TYR A 456 7.94 2.26 13.46
N PRO A 457 7.52 2.42 12.18
CA PRO A 457 6.46 1.68 11.50
C PRO A 457 6.94 0.40 10.76
N PHE A 458 8.19 0.02 10.86
CA PHE A 458 8.74 -1.15 10.16
C PHE A 458 8.10 -2.46 10.63
N ASN A 459 7.84 -2.60 11.92
CA ASN A 459 7.02 -3.65 12.52
C ASN A 459 5.67 -3.03 12.94
N PRO A 460 4.71 -2.96 12.03
CA PRO A 460 3.53 -2.10 12.23
C PRO A 460 2.54 -2.66 13.26
N ASN A 461 2.54 -3.97 13.49
CA ASN A 461 1.59 -4.59 14.41
C ASN A 461 2.20 -4.89 15.80
N GLY A 462 3.52 -4.74 15.98
CA GLY A 462 4.21 -5.00 17.23
C GLY A 462 4.41 -6.50 17.53
N SER A 463 4.53 -7.33 16.49
CA SER A 463 4.83 -8.76 16.63
C SER A 463 6.18 -9.00 17.29
N ALA A 464 6.24 -9.97 18.21
CA ALA A 464 7.48 -10.38 18.85
C ALA A 464 8.54 -10.76 17.79
N ASN A 465 9.78 -10.29 17.97
CA ASN A 465 10.92 -10.58 17.09
C ASN A 465 10.65 -10.33 15.59
N GLY A 466 9.77 -9.37 15.25
CA GLY A 466 9.42 -9.06 13.88
C GLY A 466 8.66 -10.17 13.13
N ILE A 467 8.09 -11.15 13.81
CA ILE A 467 7.44 -12.31 13.20
C ILE A 467 6.23 -11.87 12.36
N ALA A 468 6.29 -12.13 11.05
CA ALA A 468 5.22 -11.83 10.11
C ALA A 468 4.50 -13.10 9.60
N ALA A 469 5.12 -14.27 9.80
CA ALA A 469 4.58 -15.57 9.39
C ALA A 469 5.01 -16.69 10.34
N LEU A 470 4.21 -17.78 10.36
CA LEU A 470 4.52 -19.05 11.02
C LEU A 470 4.32 -20.20 10.02
N CYS A 471 5.11 -21.25 10.15
CA CYS A 471 4.92 -22.48 9.38
C CYS A 471 4.94 -23.73 10.27
N SER A 472 4.45 -24.85 9.74
CA SER A 472 4.56 -26.16 10.38
C SER A 472 5.97 -26.75 10.27
N PRO A 473 6.37 -27.70 11.14
CA PRO A 473 7.70 -28.32 11.10
C PRO A 473 8.02 -29.08 9.82
N ASP A 474 6.99 -29.58 9.12
CA ASP A 474 7.11 -30.21 7.81
C ASP A 474 7.00 -29.22 6.63
N GLY A 475 6.81 -27.94 6.93
CA GLY A 475 6.77 -26.84 5.99
C GLY A 475 5.53 -26.75 5.11
N ARG A 476 4.59 -27.68 5.21
CA ARG A 476 3.41 -27.76 4.33
C ARG A 476 2.32 -26.72 4.66
N HIS A 477 2.26 -26.26 5.88
CA HIS A 477 1.27 -25.30 6.36
C HIS A 477 1.94 -23.97 6.65
N LEU A 478 1.55 -22.94 5.92
CA LEU A 478 2.11 -21.58 6.03
C LEU A 478 1.00 -20.59 6.36
N ALA A 479 1.21 -19.78 7.39
CA ALA A 479 0.33 -18.71 7.83
C ALA A 479 1.09 -17.39 7.86
N LEU A 480 0.63 -16.37 7.15
CA LEU A 480 1.27 -15.06 7.12
C LEU A 480 0.26 -13.92 7.17
N MET A 481 0.63 -12.83 7.85
CA MET A 481 -0.22 -11.65 7.96
C MET A 481 -0.16 -10.72 6.74
N PRO A 482 1.00 -10.50 6.09
CA PRO A 482 1.08 -9.77 4.83
C PRO A 482 0.43 -10.54 3.67
N HIS A 483 0.14 -9.82 2.57
CA HIS A 483 -0.65 -10.28 1.42
C HIS A 483 0.20 -10.52 0.16
N PRO A 484 0.77 -11.72 -0.05
CA PRO A 484 1.54 -12.03 -1.27
C PRO A 484 0.65 -12.04 -2.53
N GLU A 485 -0.65 -12.36 -2.41
CA GLU A 485 -1.64 -12.31 -3.49
C GLU A 485 -1.91 -10.88 -3.99
N ARG A 486 -1.48 -9.87 -3.26
CA ARG A 486 -1.56 -8.45 -3.65
C ARG A 486 -0.23 -7.89 -4.15
N THR A 487 0.78 -8.77 -4.33
CA THR A 487 2.12 -8.41 -4.81
C THR A 487 2.69 -9.43 -5.80
N PHE A 488 1.88 -10.37 -6.33
CA PHE A 488 2.35 -11.41 -7.26
C PHE A 488 2.55 -10.91 -8.71
N LEU A 489 2.13 -9.67 -9.01
CA LEU A 489 2.40 -9.00 -10.28
C LEU A 489 3.28 -7.76 -10.04
N PRO A 490 4.21 -7.42 -10.95
CA PRO A 490 5.13 -6.29 -10.75
C PRO A 490 4.42 -4.95 -10.49
N TRP A 491 3.34 -4.67 -11.20
CA TRP A 491 2.59 -3.41 -11.07
C TRP A 491 1.80 -3.26 -9.75
N GLN A 492 1.66 -4.33 -8.96
CA GLN A 492 1.01 -4.29 -7.65
C GLN A 492 1.93 -3.78 -6.54
N TRP A 493 3.23 -3.66 -6.81
CA TRP A 493 4.18 -3.16 -5.83
C TRP A 493 3.98 -1.66 -5.59
N GLY A 494 4.01 -1.24 -4.33
CA GLY A 494 3.96 0.17 -3.98
C GLY A 494 5.21 0.94 -4.42
N TRP A 495 6.36 0.28 -4.39
CA TRP A 495 7.64 0.78 -4.86
C TRP A 495 8.57 -0.40 -5.20
N MET A 496 9.42 -0.21 -6.20
CA MET A 496 10.41 -1.20 -6.65
C MET A 496 11.71 -0.50 -7.07
N PRO A 497 12.89 -1.08 -6.81
CA PRO A 497 14.16 -0.52 -7.29
C PRO A 497 14.15 -0.27 -8.80
N GLY A 498 14.63 0.88 -9.24
CA GLY A 498 14.57 1.30 -10.65
C GLY A 498 15.42 0.44 -11.60
N ASP A 499 16.38 -0.31 -11.08
CA ASP A 499 17.19 -1.29 -11.79
C ASP A 499 16.53 -2.67 -11.91
N TRP A 500 15.46 -2.94 -11.17
CA TRP A 500 14.69 -4.17 -11.27
C TRP A 500 13.77 -4.15 -12.50
N LYS A 501 14.24 -4.77 -13.58
CA LYS A 501 13.44 -4.98 -14.80
C LYS A 501 12.91 -6.41 -14.81
N LEU A 502 11.92 -6.66 -13.96
CA LEU A 502 11.37 -8.00 -13.74
C LEU A 502 10.19 -8.26 -14.69
N GLU A 503 10.19 -9.44 -15.33
CA GLU A 503 9.05 -9.94 -16.11
C GLU A 503 7.96 -10.54 -15.19
N ALA A 504 8.34 -11.00 -14.01
CA ALA A 504 7.43 -11.53 -12.99
C ALA A 504 7.74 -10.92 -11.62
N SER A 505 6.74 -10.78 -10.79
CA SER A 505 6.96 -10.39 -9.40
C SER A 505 7.68 -11.49 -8.62
N PRO A 506 8.61 -11.13 -7.72
CA PRO A 506 9.24 -12.09 -6.83
C PRO A 506 8.26 -12.97 -6.05
N TRP A 507 7.13 -12.43 -5.61
CA TRP A 507 6.12 -13.18 -4.86
C TRP A 507 5.40 -14.28 -5.67
N LEU A 508 5.46 -14.26 -7.00
CA LEU A 508 4.92 -15.35 -7.81
C LEU A 508 5.64 -16.68 -7.53
N GLN A 509 6.95 -16.63 -7.21
CA GLN A 509 7.76 -17.82 -6.87
C GLN A 509 7.15 -18.63 -5.72
N MET A 510 6.57 -17.98 -4.71
CA MET A 510 5.93 -18.65 -3.59
C MET A 510 4.81 -19.60 -4.05
N PHE A 511 3.99 -19.17 -5.00
CA PHE A 511 2.90 -19.98 -5.57
C PHE A 511 3.43 -21.06 -6.54
N GLN A 512 4.48 -20.76 -7.30
CA GLN A 512 5.17 -21.73 -8.16
C GLN A 512 5.79 -22.85 -7.32
N ASN A 513 6.44 -22.54 -6.21
CA ASN A 513 7.01 -23.52 -5.29
C ASN A 513 5.96 -24.50 -4.77
N ALA A 514 4.76 -24.02 -4.42
CA ALA A 514 3.65 -24.87 -4.00
C ALA A 514 3.25 -25.88 -5.11
N ARG A 515 3.22 -25.41 -6.36
CA ARG A 515 2.89 -26.26 -7.51
C ARG A 515 3.98 -27.31 -7.76
N GLU A 516 5.25 -26.89 -7.78
CA GLU A 516 6.39 -27.78 -7.95
C GLU A 516 6.41 -28.87 -6.86
N TRP A 517 6.17 -28.46 -5.61
CA TRP A 517 6.08 -29.40 -4.50
C TRP A 517 4.95 -30.44 -4.71
N CYS A 518 3.79 -30.03 -5.24
CA CYS A 518 2.71 -30.97 -5.56
C CYS A 518 3.09 -31.97 -6.63
N GLU A 519 3.89 -31.58 -7.63
CA GLU A 519 4.40 -32.48 -8.66
C GLU A 519 5.43 -33.48 -8.10
N GLU A 520 6.32 -33.01 -7.23
CA GLU A 520 7.33 -33.85 -6.58
C GLU A 520 6.74 -34.89 -5.64
N ASN A 521 5.53 -34.64 -5.11
CA ASN A 521 4.84 -35.49 -4.10
C ASN A 521 3.51 -36.07 -4.61
N SER A 522 3.38 -36.26 -5.92
CA SER A 522 2.18 -36.84 -6.57
C SER A 522 2.08 -38.35 -6.43
#